data_12ff4572aaa8b1e3bfd148c629625fd0
#
_entry.id   12ff4572aaa8b1e3bfd148c629625fd0
#
_cell.length_a   1.000
_cell.length_b   1.000
_cell.length_c   1.000
_cell.angle_alpha   90.00
_cell.angle_beta   90.00
_cell.angle_gamma   90.00
#
_symmetry.space_group_name_H-M   'P 1'
#
loop_
_entity.id
_entity.type
_entity.pdbx_description
1 polymer ?
#
loop_
_entity_poly.entity_id
_entity_poly.type
_entity_poly.pdbx_seq_one_letter_code
_entity_poly.pdbx_strand_id
1 'polypeptide(L)'
;MKAIVIHNFGGIDELQLEEVPVPQSGPDEVLVHVRAAGVGPWDALVRAGQSGLPQPLPLTPGSDIAGTVEGSGEEIFGVTNPSFTGGYAEYALAEKDSIAVKPSSLSFIEAASAPVVAVTAWQMLFDRAKIERGQSVLVQGAAGNVGAYAVALAHWAGARVTAVADACDAAYLRGLGAEKTIDFRTDRFEDEVENADAVIDTVGGETQARSFAVLRRGGAIVSSVSQPSSELAERYGVRGDYFIVAVKRPQLERIAQLFEEGVLKADIGVVLPLSDARRAHEMLAGKVTHPRGKIVLDVSA
;
A
#
# COMPACT_ATOMS: atom_id res chain seq x y z
N MET A 1 -14.91 5.32 -23.14
CA MET A 1 -13.62 5.44 -22.46
C MET A 1 -12.87 4.13 -22.50
N LYS A 2 -11.55 4.18 -22.53
CA LYS A 2 -10.73 2.97 -22.38
C LYS A 2 -10.67 2.53 -20.93
N ALA A 3 -10.74 1.22 -20.69
CA ALA A 3 -10.60 0.60 -19.36
C ALA A 3 -10.02 -0.81 -19.50
N ILE A 4 -9.34 -1.27 -18.47
CA ILE A 4 -8.99 -2.68 -18.33
C ILE A 4 -10.18 -3.39 -17.70
N VAL A 5 -10.71 -4.39 -18.39
CA VAL A 5 -11.90 -5.14 -17.95
C VAL A 5 -11.53 -6.61 -17.78
N ILE A 6 -12.12 -7.26 -16.77
CA ILE A 6 -12.14 -8.72 -16.64
C ILE A 6 -13.59 -9.21 -16.70
N HIS A 7 -13.82 -10.24 -17.48
CA HIS A 7 -15.14 -10.90 -17.63
C HIS A 7 -15.25 -12.17 -16.78
N ASN A 8 -14.11 -12.73 -16.39
CA ASN A 8 -14.00 -13.90 -15.51
C ASN A 8 -12.89 -13.67 -14.50
N PHE A 9 -13.03 -14.26 -13.32
CA PHE A 9 -11.91 -14.35 -12.39
C PHE A 9 -10.88 -15.36 -12.90
N GLY A 10 -9.60 -15.01 -12.80
CA GLY A 10 -8.55 -15.90 -13.30
C GLY A 10 -7.16 -15.33 -13.37
N GLY A 11 -6.41 -15.80 -14.36
CA GLY A 11 -5.04 -15.44 -14.62
C GLY A 11 -4.85 -14.02 -15.18
N ILE A 12 -3.60 -13.66 -15.47
CA ILE A 12 -3.25 -12.35 -16.02
C ILE A 12 -3.91 -12.11 -17.39
N ASP A 13 -4.17 -13.17 -18.14
CA ASP A 13 -4.77 -13.11 -19.48
C ASP A 13 -6.23 -12.60 -19.47
N GLU A 14 -6.90 -12.61 -18.31
CA GLU A 14 -8.24 -12.04 -18.17
C GLU A 14 -8.26 -10.50 -18.27
N LEU A 15 -7.14 -9.81 -18.04
CA LEU A 15 -7.05 -8.36 -18.18
C LEU A 15 -7.12 -7.96 -19.65
N GLN A 16 -8.18 -7.28 -20.05
CA GLN A 16 -8.39 -6.86 -21.45
C GLN A 16 -8.62 -5.34 -21.51
N LEU A 17 -7.97 -4.68 -22.46
CA LEU A 17 -8.22 -3.26 -22.74
C LEU A 17 -9.45 -3.17 -23.65
N GLU A 18 -10.48 -2.48 -23.17
CA GLU A 18 -11.77 -2.35 -23.88
C GLU A 18 -12.25 -0.90 -23.89
N GLU A 19 -13.15 -0.60 -24.82
CA GLU A 19 -13.95 0.63 -24.81
C GLU A 19 -15.27 0.36 -24.09
N VAL A 20 -15.51 1.10 -23.00
CA VAL A 20 -16.72 0.98 -22.18
C VAL A 20 -17.39 2.35 -22.02
N PRO A 21 -18.68 2.42 -21.69
CA PRO A 21 -19.35 3.67 -21.37
C PRO A 21 -18.67 4.38 -20.19
N VAL A 22 -18.66 5.72 -20.19
CA VAL A 22 -18.26 6.52 -19.01
C VAL A 22 -19.32 6.34 -17.93
N PRO A 23 -18.94 5.99 -16.68
CA PRO A 23 -19.91 5.80 -15.61
C PRO A 23 -20.54 7.13 -15.16
N GLN A 24 -21.72 7.05 -14.57
CA GLN A 24 -22.42 8.21 -14.01
C GLN A 24 -22.31 8.20 -12.49
N SER A 25 -21.89 9.34 -11.92
CA SER A 25 -21.73 9.48 -10.46
C SER A 25 -23.06 9.56 -9.73
N GLY A 26 -23.16 8.87 -8.61
CA GLY A 26 -24.20 9.02 -7.61
C GLY A 26 -23.98 10.25 -6.71
N PRO A 27 -24.87 10.46 -5.71
CA PRO A 27 -24.82 11.64 -4.83
C PRO A 27 -23.55 11.69 -3.95
N ASP A 28 -23.00 10.56 -3.56
CA ASP A 28 -21.83 10.45 -2.68
C ASP A 28 -20.52 10.15 -3.43
N GLU A 29 -20.58 10.17 -4.76
CA GLU A 29 -19.47 9.91 -5.65
C GLU A 29 -19.10 11.15 -6.46
N VAL A 30 -17.90 11.15 -6.99
CA VAL A 30 -17.45 12.05 -8.03
C VAL A 30 -16.91 11.25 -9.21
N LEU A 31 -17.09 11.78 -10.41
CA LEU A 31 -16.43 11.26 -11.60
C LEU A 31 -15.03 11.88 -11.69
N VAL A 32 -14.02 11.04 -11.75
CA VAL A 32 -12.62 11.44 -11.84
C VAL A 32 -12.10 11.10 -13.22
N HIS A 33 -11.54 12.07 -13.94
CA HIS A 33 -10.70 11.84 -15.09
C HIS A 33 -9.32 11.36 -14.57
N VAL A 34 -9.09 10.06 -14.60
CA VAL A 34 -7.89 9.43 -14.06
C VAL A 34 -6.68 9.78 -14.91
N ARG A 35 -5.61 10.22 -14.29
CA ARG A 35 -4.33 10.51 -14.94
C ARG A 35 -3.31 9.41 -14.66
N ALA A 36 -3.38 8.79 -13.49
CA ALA A 36 -2.54 7.68 -13.10
C ALA A 36 -3.26 6.73 -12.15
N ALA A 37 -2.94 5.44 -12.21
CA ALA A 37 -3.44 4.41 -11.31
C ALA A 37 -2.29 3.57 -10.74
N GLY A 38 -2.27 3.41 -9.40
CA GLY A 38 -1.30 2.57 -8.72
C GLY A 38 -1.65 1.08 -8.86
N VAL A 39 -0.63 0.24 -9.00
CA VAL A 39 -0.79 -1.23 -9.12
C VAL A 39 -0.27 -1.90 -7.86
N GLY A 40 -1.05 -2.81 -7.28
CA GLY A 40 -0.68 -3.50 -6.05
C GLY A 40 -1.15 -4.96 -5.97
N PRO A 41 -0.65 -5.72 -4.98
CA PRO A 41 -1.02 -7.14 -4.80
C PRO A 41 -2.52 -7.37 -4.67
N TRP A 42 -3.25 -6.40 -4.10
CA TRP A 42 -4.70 -6.48 -3.97
C TRP A 42 -5.40 -6.60 -5.33
N ASP A 43 -4.93 -5.88 -6.34
CA ASP A 43 -5.50 -5.93 -7.68
C ASP A 43 -5.38 -7.33 -8.31
N ALA A 44 -4.30 -8.05 -7.97
CA ALA A 44 -4.13 -9.44 -8.38
C ALA A 44 -5.12 -10.38 -7.65
N LEU A 45 -5.43 -10.12 -6.37
CA LEU A 45 -6.45 -10.86 -5.62
C LEU A 45 -7.86 -10.59 -6.17
N VAL A 46 -8.18 -9.34 -6.50
CA VAL A 46 -9.42 -8.95 -7.17
C VAL A 46 -9.58 -9.70 -8.48
N ARG A 47 -8.56 -9.61 -9.35
CA ARG A 47 -8.57 -10.33 -10.64
C ARG A 47 -8.78 -11.84 -10.48
N ALA A 48 -8.15 -12.45 -9.47
CA ALA A 48 -8.23 -13.88 -9.20
C ALA A 48 -9.54 -14.31 -8.49
N GLY A 49 -10.40 -13.37 -8.07
CA GLY A 49 -11.59 -13.67 -7.27
C GLY A 49 -11.26 -14.08 -5.82
N GLN A 50 -10.10 -13.67 -5.31
CA GLN A 50 -9.56 -14.06 -4.01
C GLN A 50 -9.51 -12.89 -3.00
N SER A 51 -10.13 -11.76 -3.32
CA SER A 51 -10.15 -10.57 -2.45
C SER A 51 -10.98 -10.76 -1.17
N GLY A 52 -11.86 -11.77 -1.12
CA GLY A 52 -12.80 -11.98 -0.03
C GLY A 52 -13.98 -11.00 -0.01
N LEU A 53 -14.05 -10.07 -0.96
CA LEU A 53 -15.15 -9.13 -1.11
C LEU A 53 -16.04 -9.53 -2.31
N PRO A 54 -17.37 -9.33 -2.23
CA PRO A 54 -18.26 -9.51 -3.37
C PRO A 54 -17.89 -8.54 -4.49
N GLN A 55 -17.63 -9.08 -5.68
CA GLN A 55 -17.23 -8.29 -6.85
C GLN A 55 -17.96 -8.82 -8.09
N PRO A 56 -19.01 -8.10 -8.53
CA PRO A 56 -19.76 -8.50 -9.72
C PRO A 56 -18.91 -8.33 -10.98
N LEU A 57 -19.01 -9.31 -11.88
CA LEU A 57 -18.41 -9.28 -13.21
C LEU A 57 -19.43 -8.75 -14.25
N PRO A 58 -18.98 -8.08 -15.34
CA PRO A 58 -17.60 -7.68 -15.60
C PRO A 58 -17.15 -6.55 -14.67
N LEU A 59 -15.84 -6.47 -14.36
CA LEU A 59 -15.30 -5.40 -13.52
C LEU A 59 -13.98 -4.86 -14.07
N THR A 60 -13.65 -3.63 -13.67
CA THR A 60 -12.34 -2.99 -13.87
C THR A 60 -11.55 -3.10 -12.59
N PRO A 61 -10.33 -3.68 -12.57
CA PRO A 61 -9.45 -3.69 -11.39
C PRO A 61 -8.88 -2.30 -11.08
N GLY A 62 -8.08 -2.25 -10.00
CA GLY A 62 -7.37 -1.05 -9.58
C GLY A 62 -8.18 -0.15 -8.65
N SER A 63 -7.50 0.44 -7.68
CA SER A 63 -8.14 1.32 -6.71
C SER A 63 -7.40 2.62 -6.49
N ASP A 64 -6.07 2.57 -6.38
CA ASP A 64 -5.24 3.76 -6.19
C ASP A 64 -5.32 4.64 -7.43
N ILE A 65 -5.82 5.86 -7.31
CA ILE A 65 -5.94 6.81 -8.43
C ILE A 65 -5.42 8.20 -8.05
N ALA A 66 -4.97 8.92 -9.08
CA ALA A 66 -4.82 10.36 -9.06
C ALA A 66 -5.32 10.94 -10.37
N GLY A 67 -6.01 12.06 -10.31
CA GLY A 67 -6.65 12.65 -11.47
C GLY A 67 -7.38 13.94 -11.14
N THR A 68 -8.26 14.37 -12.04
CA THR A 68 -9.05 15.60 -11.89
C THR A 68 -10.54 15.27 -11.79
N VAL A 69 -11.21 15.88 -10.84
CA VAL A 69 -12.67 15.74 -10.69
C VAL A 69 -13.37 16.44 -11.84
N GLU A 70 -14.24 15.71 -12.53
CA GLU A 70 -15.01 16.25 -13.64
C GLU A 70 -15.93 17.38 -13.14
N GLY A 71 -15.99 18.48 -13.89
CA GLY A 71 -16.77 19.66 -13.57
C GLY A 71 -16.09 20.67 -12.65
N SER A 72 -15.39 20.28 -11.59
CA SER A 72 -14.63 21.20 -10.73
C SER A 72 -13.19 21.44 -11.17
N GLY A 73 -12.58 20.44 -11.82
CA GLY A 73 -11.16 20.48 -12.17
C GLY A 73 -10.21 20.30 -10.97
N GLU A 74 -10.72 19.94 -9.80
CA GLU A 74 -9.90 19.74 -8.61
C GLU A 74 -8.99 18.52 -8.79
N GLU A 75 -7.68 18.68 -8.53
CA GLU A 75 -6.72 17.60 -8.55
C GLU A 75 -6.80 16.79 -7.25
N ILE A 76 -7.06 15.49 -7.39
CA ILE A 76 -7.25 14.59 -6.25
C ILE A 76 -6.33 13.36 -6.34
N PHE A 77 -6.16 12.71 -5.19
CA PHE A 77 -5.62 11.37 -5.05
C PHE A 77 -6.40 10.59 -3.99
N GLY A 78 -6.38 9.28 -4.08
CA GLY A 78 -7.08 8.42 -3.14
C GLY A 78 -7.43 7.07 -3.73
N VAL A 79 -8.54 6.49 -3.26
CA VAL A 79 -9.05 5.23 -3.80
C VAL A 79 -10.46 5.41 -4.34
N THR A 80 -10.82 4.57 -5.29
CA THR A 80 -12.13 4.61 -5.94
C THR A 80 -13.28 4.30 -4.97
N ASN A 81 -13.20 3.16 -4.29
CA ASN A 81 -14.27 2.64 -3.42
C ASN A 81 -13.74 1.59 -2.44
N PRO A 82 -14.54 1.16 -1.43
CA PRO A 82 -14.12 0.15 -0.46
C PRO A 82 -13.89 -1.26 -1.02
N SER A 83 -14.39 -1.54 -2.24
CA SER A 83 -14.15 -2.81 -2.93
C SER A 83 -12.84 -2.82 -3.71
N PHE A 84 -12.15 -1.68 -3.79
CA PHE A 84 -10.88 -1.50 -4.47
C PHE A 84 -10.92 -1.89 -5.95
N THR A 85 -11.89 -1.36 -6.69
CA THR A 85 -12.11 -1.62 -8.13
C THR A 85 -12.41 -0.34 -8.89
N GLY A 86 -12.24 -0.34 -10.22
CA GLY A 86 -12.64 0.76 -11.11
C GLY A 86 -11.51 1.72 -11.48
N GLY A 87 -10.28 1.55 -10.95
CA GLY A 87 -9.20 2.51 -11.14
C GLY A 87 -8.42 2.39 -12.46
N TYR A 88 -8.42 1.22 -13.11
CA TYR A 88 -7.68 1.03 -14.36
C TYR A 88 -8.50 1.48 -15.57
N ALA A 89 -8.85 2.75 -15.63
CA ALA A 89 -9.70 3.33 -16.66
C ALA A 89 -9.42 4.84 -16.84
N GLU A 90 -9.78 5.40 -18.00
CA GLU A 90 -9.69 6.85 -18.24
C GLU A 90 -10.61 7.67 -17.30
N TYR A 91 -11.73 7.09 -16.87
CA TYR A 91 -12.63 7.68 -15.89
C TYR A 91 -13.00 6.65 -14.82
N ALA A 92 -13.03 7.07 -13.58
CA ALA A 92 -13.42 6.25 -12.45
C ALA A 92 -14.43 7.00 -11.54
N LEU A 93 -15.33 6.26 -10.92
CA LEU A 93 -16.10 6.78 -9.80
C LEU A 93 -15.28 6.67 -8.53
N ALA A 94 -15.25 7.73 -7.73
CA ALA A 94 -14.60 7.72 -6.43
C ALA A 94 -15.57 8.21 -5.35
N GLU A 95 -15.62 7.48 -4.22
CA GLU A 95 -16.36 7.96 -3.05
C GLU A 95 -15.69 9.23 -2.49
N LYS A 96 -16.50 10.26 -2.20
CA LYS A 96 -16.01 11.54 -1.69
C LYS A 96 -15.15 11.40 -0.44
N ASP A 97 -15.47 10.45 0.44
CA ASP A 97 -14.73 10.19 1.67
C ASP A 97 -13.45 9.38 1.49
N SER A 98 -13.20 8.88 0.29
CA SER A 98 -12.04 8.03 -0.06
C SER A 98 -10.99 8.75 -0.90
N ILE A 99 -11.16 10.06 -1.11
CA ILE A 99 -10.23 10.92 -1.85
C ILE A 99 -9.91 12.19 -1.07
N ALA A 100 -8.77 12.80 -1.38
CA ALA A 100 -8.35 14.11 -0.87
C ALA A 100 -7.67 14.93 -1.98
N VAL A 101 -7.47 16.22 -1.74
CA VAL A 101 -6.71 17.10 -2.64
C VAL A 101 -5.29 16.55 -2.79
N LYS A 102 -4.85 16.45 -4.04
CA LYS A 102 -3.50 15.98 -4.37
C LYS A 102 -2.45 16.97 -3.83
N PRO A 103 -1.38 16.49 -3.16
CA PRO A 103 -0.26 17.37 -2.83
C PRO A 103 0.28 18.09 -4.07
N SER A 104 0.52 19.39 -3.95
CA SER A 104 1.08 20.20 -5.04
C SER A 104 2.52 19.79 -5.40
N SER A 105 3.22 19.24 -4.41
CA SER A 105 4.58 18.71 -4.54
C SER A 105 4.68 17.42 -5.37
N LEU A 106 3.56 16.74 -5.62
CA LEU A 106 3.54 15.47 -6.34
C LEU A 106 2.95 15.61 -7.75
N SER A 107 3.54 14.92 -8.72
CA SER A 107 2.90 14.59 -10.00
C SER A 107 1.73 13.62 -9.78
N PHE A 108 0.88 13.43 -10.79
CA PHE A 108 -0.20 12.43 -10.72
C PHE A 108 0.34 10.99 -10.56
N ILE A 109 1.47 10.68 -11.21
CA ILE A 109 2.14 9.39 -11.10
C ILE A 109 2.55 9.11 -9.64
N GLU A 110 3.22 10.09 -9.01
CA GLU A 110 3.64 9.97 -7.62
C GLU A 110 2.44 9.90 -6.67
N ALA A 111 1.42 10.72 -6.90
CA ALA A 111 0.23 10.75 -6.07
C ALA A 111 -0.55 9.43 -6.12
N ALA A 112 -0.70 8.80 -7.31
CA ALA A 112 -1.36 7.51 -7.46
C ALA A 112 -0.59 6.34 -6.83
N SER A 113 0.70 6.52 -6.51
CA SER A 113 1.51 5.47 -5.90
C SER A 113 1.25 5.28 -4.40
N ALA A 114 0.63 6.24 -3.74
CA ALA A 114 0.66 6.38 -2.29
C ALA A 114 -0.59 5.92 -1.52
N PRO A 115 -1.83 6.07 -1.98
CA PRO A 115 -3.02 6.06 -1.11
C PRO A 115 -3.11 4.81 -0.24
N VAL A 116 -3.27 3.62 -0.84
CA VAL A 116 -3.42 2.37 -0.08
C VAL A 116 -2.20 2.09 0.78
N VAL A 117 -1.00 2.21 0.23
CA VAL A 117 0.22 1.77 0.95
C VAL A 117 0.61 2.70 2.09
N ALA A 118 0.47 4.03 1.90
CA ALA A 118 0.79 5.00 2.95
C ALA A 118 -0.26 4.98 4.08
N VAL A 119 -1.56 4.86 3.74
CA VAL A 119 -2.62 4.73 4.74
C VAL A 119 -2.52 3.39 5.47
N THR A 120 -2.14 2.30 4.80
CA THR A 120 -1.87 1.01 5.48
C THR A 120 -0.77 1.17 6.52
N ALA A 121 0.36 1.77 6.15
CA ALA A 121 1.47 2.00 7.08
C ALA A 121 1.05 2.91 8.25
N TRP A 122 0.28 3.96 7.98
CA TRP A 122 -0.30 4.83 9.02
C TRP A 122 -1.15 4.05 10.00
N GLN A 123 -2.12 3.26 9.49
CA GLN A 123 -3.03 2.47 10.33
C GLN A 123 -2.27 1.42 11.14
N MET A 124 -1.27 0.74 10.55
CA MET A 124 -0.44 -0.22 11.28
C MET A 124 0.24 0.42 12.48
N LEU A 125 0.86 1.57 12.30
CA LEU A 125 1.64 2.25 13.34
C LEU A 125 0.78 2.95 14.39
N PHE A 126 -0.17 3.78 13.95
CA PHE A 126 -0.85 4.72 14.84
C PHE A 126 -2.22 4.24 15.31
N ASP A 127 -2.99 3.60 14.42
CA ASP A 127 -4.34 3.15 14.79
C ASP A 127 -4.30 1.80 15.52
N ARG A 128 -3.36 0.91 15.16
CA ARG A 128 -3.28 -0.47 15.65
C ARG A 128 -2.17 -0.69 16.68
N ALA A 129 -0.92 -0.46 16.31
CA ALA A 129 0.21 -0.60 17.23
C ALA A 129 0.24 0.52 18.28
N LYS A 130 -0.30 1.71 17.96
CA LYS A 130 -0.33 2.91 18.82
C LYS A 130 1.07 3.33 19.25
N ILE A 131 1.96 3.45 18.28
CA ILE A 131 3.36 3.80 18.50
C ILE A 131 3.49 5.23 19.01
N GLU A 132 4.33 5.38 20.05
CA GLU A 132 4.68 6.64 20.67
C GLU A 132 6.19 6.94 20.51
N ARG A 133 6.56 8.19 20.71
CA ARG A 133 7.96 8.64 20.67
C ARG A 133 8.84 7.82 21.60
N GLY A 134 10.01 7.42 21.12
CA GLY A 134 11.03 6.67 21.89
C GLY A 134 10.82 5.17 21.92
N GLN A 135 9.67 4.66 21.43
CA GLN A 135 9.44 3.22 21.30
C GLN A 135 10.26 2.61 20.18
N SER A 136 10.50 1.31 20.26
CA SER A 136 11.24 0.52 19.28
C SER A 136 10.29 -0.24 18.35
N VAL A 137 10.52 -0.10 17.06
CA VAL A 137 9.68 -0.72 16.00
C VAL A 137 10.56 -1.55 15.09
N LEU A 138 10.20 -2.82 14.94
CA LEU A 138 10.75 -3.70 13.90
C LEU A 138 9.82 -3.69 12.68
N VAL A 139 10.34 -3.37 11.50
CA VAL A 139 9.59 -3.42 10.25
C VAL A 139 10.08 -4.58 9.40
N GLN A 140 9.24 -5.59 9.22
CA GLN A 140 9.47 -6.71 8.32
C GLN A 140 9.06 -6.36 6.90
N GLY A 141 9.89 -6.69 5.89
CA GLY A 141 9.65 -6.28 4.50
C GLY A 141 9.79 -4.78 4.28
N ALA A 142 10.74 -4.17 4.99
CA ALA A 142 10.89 -2.72 5.10
C ALA A 142 11.11 -1.99 3.77
N ALA A 143 11.71 -2.64 2.77
CA ALA A 143 11.94 -2.06 1.43
C ALA A 143 10.74 -2.17 0.48
N GLY A 144 9.68 -2.89 0.89
CA GLY A 144 8.42 -2.95 0.14
C GLY A 144 7.61 -1.65 0.27
N ASN A 145 6.60 -1.47 -0.59
CA ASN A 145 5.83 -0.23 -0.66
C ASN A 145 5.20 0.19 0.69
N VAL A 146 4.59 -0.74 1.44
CA VAL A 146 4.05 -0.43 2.79
C VAL A 146 5.17 -0.24 3.80
N GLY A 147 6.18 -1.13 3.77
CA GLY A 147 7.30 -1.12 4.71
C GLY A 147 8.09 0.19 4.69
N ALA A 148 8.36 0.73 3.51
CA ALA A 148 9.09 1.98 3.34
C ALA A 148 8.34 3.17 3.99
N TYR A 149 7.04 3.27 3.78
CA TYR A 149 6.22 4.26 4.48
C TYR A 149 6.17 4.02 5.98
N ALA A 150 6.14 2.75 6.44
CA ALA A 150 6.17 2.44 7.85
C ALA A 150 7.49 2.88 8.50
N VAL A 151 8.64 2.69 7.84
CA VAL A 151 9.94 3.19 8.32
C VAL A 151 9.92 4.71 8.43
N ALA A 152 9.53 5.43 7.38
CA ALA A 152 9.51 6.89 7.37
C ALA A 152 8.56 7.48 8.42
N LEU A 153 7.35 6.95 8.54
CA LEU A 153 6.35 7.40 9.50
C LEU A 153 6.75 7.10 10.95
N ALA A 154 7.32 5.92 11.23
CA ALA A 154 7.79 5.58 12.57
C ALA A 154 8.96 6.49 13.00
N HIS A 155 9.90 6.73 12.09
CA HIS A 155 11.00 7.68 12.33
C HIS A 155 10.48 9.11 12.57
N TRP A 156 9.56 9.59 11.73
CA TRP A 156 8.92 10.90 11.91
C TRP A 156 8.23 11.03 13.28
N ALA A 157 7.57 9.97 13.76
CA ALA A 157 6.95 9.93 15.09
C ALA A 157 7.98 9.90 16.24
N GLY A 158 9.27 9.74 15.92
CA GLY A 158 10.35 9.67 16.90
C GLY A 158 10.54 8.29 17.52
N ALA A 159 10.08 7.24 16.85
CA ALA A 159 10.39 5.85 17.22
C ALA A 159 11.79 5.45 16.72
N ARG A 160 12.39 4.46 17.38
CA ARG A 160 13.65 3.82 16.96
C ARG A 160 13.30 2.68 16.01
N VAL A 161 13.74 2.77 14.77
CA VAL A 161 13.32 1.84 13.70
C VAL A 161 14.44 0.88 13.36
N THR A 162 14.14 -0.43 13.46
CA THR A 162 14.95 -1.50 12.87
C THR A 162 14.21 -2.02 11.63
N ALA A 163 14.88 -2.03 10.50
CA ALA A 163 14.32 -2.41 9.21
C ALA A 163 14.92 -3.73 8.73
N VAL A 164 14.08 -4.72 8.39
CA VAL A 164 14.50 -5.99 7.80
C VAL A 164 14.23 -5.98 6.31
N ALA A 165 15.27 -6.11 5.51
CA ALA A 165 15.21 -6.11 4.04
C ALA A 165 16.45 -6.79 3.45
N ASP A 166 16.60 -6.77 2.12
CA ASP A 166 17.85 -7.15 1.44
C ASP A 166 18.95 -6.10 1.72
N ALA A 167 20.19 -6.53 1.81
CA ALA A 167 21.33 -5.64 2.03
C ALA A 167 21.45 -4.52 1.00
N CYS A 168 21.05 -4.75 -0.24
CA CYS A 168 21.07 -3.73 -1.31
C CYS A 168 20.16 -2.53 -1.01
N ASP A 169 19.14 -2.69 -0.15
CA ASP A 169 18.21 -1.63 0.25
C ASP A 169 18.64 -0.88 1.52
N ALA A 170 19.73 -1.28 2.17
CA ALA A 170 20.15 -0.73 3.46
C ALA A 170 20.38 0.80 3.42
N ALA A 171 21.02 1.31 2.36
CA ALA A 171 21.25 2.77 2.21
C ALA A 171 19.93 3.54 2.04
N TYR A 172 19.00 3.00 1.27
CA TYR A 172 17.66 3.56 1.10
C TYR A 172 16.90 3.64 2.43
N LEU A 173 16.86 2.54 3.18
CA LEU A 173 16.14 2.46 4.45
C LEU A 173 16.73 3.38 5.53
N ARG A 174 18.08 3.53 5.57
CA ARG A 174 18.70 4.54 6.44
C ARG A 174 18.32 5.96 6.02
N GLY A 175 18.19 6.21 4.71
CA GLY A 175 17.70 7.48 4.18
C GLY A 175 16.26 7.79 4.56
N LEU A 176 15.43 6.78 4.86
CA LEU A 176 14.08 6.89 5.40
C LEU A 176 14.05 7.02 6.94
N GLY A 177 15.19 6.87 7.62
CA GLY A 177 15.31 7.02 9.06
C GLY A 177 15.40 5.71 9.85
N ALA A 178 15.68 4.57 9.20
CA ALA A 178 16.01 3.34 9.92
C ALA A 178 17.34 3.50 10.66
N GLU A 179 17.33 3.30 11.98
CA GLU A 179 18.56 3.34 12.81
C GLU A 179 19.41 2.07 12.56
N LYS A 180 18.76 0.95 12.31
CA LYS A 180 19.39 -0.33 12.04
C LYS A 180 18.73 -1.00 10.83
N THR A 181 19.55 -1.64 10.01
CA THR A 181 19.11 -2.49 8.89
C THR A 181 19.66 -3.89 9.06
N ILE A 182 18.83 -4.90 8.86
CA ILE A 182 19.17 -6.32 8.99
C ILE A 182 18.91 -6.98 7.64
N ASP A 183 19.91 -7.70 7.11
CA ASP A 183 19.79 -8.48 5.88
C ASP A 183 19.15 -9.84 6.16
N PHE A 184 17.91 -10.03 5.73
CA PHE A 184 17.17 -11.28 5.96
C PHE A 184 17.80 -12.51 5.30
N ARG A 185 18.79 -12.34 4.38
CA ARG A 185 19.46 -13.44 3.69
C ARG A 185 20.62 -14.01 4.48
N THR A 186 21.29 -13.19 5.27
CA THR A 186 22.49 -13.55 6.00
C THR A 186 22.31 -13.57 7.50
N ASP A 187 21.37 -12.75 8.01
CA ASP A 187 21.23 -12.48 9.42
C ASP A 187 19.87 -12.99 9.95
N ARG A 188 19.87 -13.35 11.21
CA ARG A 188 18.66 -13.68 11.95
C ARG A 188 18.27 -12.48 12.78
N PHE A 189 17.14 -11.84 12.43
CA PHE A 189 16.70 -10.65 13.16
C PHE A 189 16.43 -10.93 14.65
N GLU A 190 16.12 -12.17 15.02
CA GLU A 190 15.91 -12.59 16.42
C GLU A 190 17.18 -12.54 17.25
N ASP A 191 18.35 -12.63 16.63
CA ASP A 191 19.64 -12.54 17.32
C ASP A 191 20.09 -11.08 17.51
N GLU A 192 19.37 -10.13 16.84
CA GLU A 192 19.76 -8.74 16.77
C GLU A 192 18.74 -7.74 17.33
N VAL A 193 17.52 -8.22 17.61
CA VAL A 193 16.41 -7.42 18.12
C VAL A 193 15.84 -8.05 19.37
N GLU A 194 15.76 -7.25 20.44
CA GLU A 194 15.16 -7.65 21.71
C GLU A 194 14.19 -6.59 22.20
N ASN A 195 13.11 -7.03 22.84
CA ASN A 195 12.15 -6.18 23.54
C ASN A 195 11.55 -5.06 22.65
N ALA A 196 11.26 -5.34 21.39
CA ALA A 196 10.57 -4.42 20.51
C ALA A 196 9.16 -4.09 21.06
N ASP A 197 8.77 -2.81 20.98
CA ASP A 197 7.42 -2.37 21.36
C ASP A 197 6.40 -2.82 20.32
N ALA A 198 6.77 -2.79 19.05
CA ALA A 198 5.93 -3.29 17.97
C ALA A 198 6.73 -3.96 16.84
N VAL A 199 6.06 -4.89 16.17
CA VAL A 199 6.44 -5.42 14.86
C VAL A 199 5.39 -5.02 13.84
N ILE A 200 5.84 -4.39 12.75
CA ILE A 200 5.05 -4.09 11.57
C ILE A 200 5.37 -5.17 10.53
N ASP A 201 4.42 -6.05 10.30
CA ASP A 201 4.61 -7.23 9.46
C ASP A 201 3.94 -7.05 8.09
N THR A 202 4.76 -6.99 7.05
CA THR A 202 4.32 -6.95 5.65
C THR A 202 4.75 -8.21 4.86
N VAL A 203 5.18 -9.27 5.57
CA VAL A 203 5.73 -10.50 4.99
C VAL A 203 4.85 -11.71 5.27
N GLY A 204 4.42 -11.88 6.54
CA GLY A 204 3.61 -13.02 6.95
C GLY A 204 4.41 -14.32 7.15
N GLY A 205 3.68 -15.44 7.23
CA GLY A 205 4.24 -16.79 7.28
C GLY A 205 5.21 -17.04 8.43
N GLU A 206 6.32 -17.71 8.13
CA GLU A 206 7.34 -18.06 9.13
C GLU A 206 8.00 -16.81 9.74
N THR A 207 8.23 -15.76 8.95
CA THR A 207 8.78 -14.49 9.43
C THR A 207 7.87 -13.86 10.49
N GLN A 208 6.56 -13.88 10.27
CA GLN A 208 5.58 -13.41 11.26
C GLN A 208 5.65 -14.25 12.54
N ALA A 209 5.70 -15.58 12.43
CA ALA A 209 5.74 -16.47 13.58
C ALA A 209 7.01 -16.27 14.43
N ARG A 210 8.16 -16.07 13.79
CA ARG A 210 9.43 -15.78 14.45
C ARG A 210 9.46 -14.40 15.11
N SER A 211 8.72 -13.45 14.59
CA SER A 211 8.66 -12.07 15.08
C SER A 211 8.05 -11.94 16.49
N PHE A 212 7.31 -12.93 16.96
CA PHE A 212 6.79 -12.93 18.34
C PHE A 212 7.91 -12.96 19.39
N ALA A 213 9.02 -13.63 19.10
CA ALA A 213 10.13 -13.80 20.04
C ALA A 213 10.89 -12.51 20.36
N VAL A 214 10.82 -11.51 19.50
CA VAL A 214 11.55 -10.22 19.69
C VAL A 214 10.71 -9.16 20.38
N LEU A 215 9.41 -9.41 20.59
CA LEU A 215 8.50 -8.47 21.24
C LEU A 215 8.65 -8.50 22.76
N ARG A 216 8.59 -7.32 23.39
CA ARG A 216 8.39 -7.26 24.85
C ARG A 216 6.99 -7.72 25.24
N ARG A 217 6.80 -8.15 26.46
CA ARG A 217 5.44 -8.39 26.98
C ARG A 217 4.59 -7.12 26.90
N GLY A 218 3.35 -7.28 26.44
CA GLY A 218 2.44 -6.17 26.18
C GLY A 218 2.70 -5.42 24.86
N GLY A 219 3.71 -5.82 24.09
CA GLY A 219 3.96 -5.32 22.73
C GLY A 219 2.89 -5.75 21.72
N ALA A 220 3.05 -5.35 20.49
CA ALA A 220 2.10 -5.64 19.41
C ALA A 220 2.78 -6.12 18.14
N ILE A 221 2.20 -7.13 17.47
CA ILE A 221 2.47 -7.44 16.06
C ILE A 221 1.25 -7.07 15.24
N VAL A 222 1.46 -6.20 14.24
CA VAL A 222 0.41 -5.76 13.32
C VAL A 222 0.77 -6.21 11.93
N SER A 223 -0.11 -6.98 11.30
CA SER A 223 0.10 -7.52 9.95
C SER A 223 -0.93 -7.00 8.97
N SER A 224 -0.47 -6.68 7.75
CA SER A 224 -1.32 -6.40 6.59
C SER A 224 -1.45 -7.60 5.64
N VAL A 225 -0.88 -8.76 6.01
CA VAL A 225 -0.77 -9.94 5.13
C VAL A 225 -1.62 -11.10 5.62
N SER A 226 -1.52 -11.43 6.92
CA SER A 226 -2.24 -12.58 7.50
C SER A 226 -2.47 -12.40 8.99
N GLN A 227 -3.49 -13.09 9.51
CA GLN A 227 -3.81 -13.08 10.93
C GLN A 227 -2.65 -13.66 11.76
N PRO A 228 -2.07 -12.90 12.71
CA PRO A 228 -1.07 -13.41 13.63
C PRO A 228 -1.66 -14.52 14.54
N SER A 229 -0.83 -15.54 14.84
CA SER A 229 -1.25 -16.67 15.69
C SER A 229 -1.68 -16.22 17.07
N SER A 230 -2.91 -16.54 17.45
CA SER A 230 -3.44 -16.27 18.80
C SER A 230 -2.71 -17.07 19.89
N GLU A 231 -2.28 -18.30 19.57
CA GLU A 231 -1.49 -19.15 20.47
C GLU A 231 -0.12 -18.50 20.78
N LEU A 232 0.58 -18.02 19.75
CA LEU A 232 1.85 -17.32 19.94
C LEU A 232 1.65 -15.99 20.67
N ALA A 233 0.59 -15.24 20.35
CA ALA A 233 0.27 -13.98 21.02
C ALA A 233 0.05 -14.20 22.54
N GLU A 234 -0.70 -15.23 22.91
CA GLU A 234 -0.91 -15.61 24.31
C GLU A 234 0.41 -16.06 24.98
N ARG A 235 1.16 -16.95 24.31
CA ARG A 235 2.44 -17.49 24.82
C ARG A 235 3.44 -16.38 25.13
N TYR A 236 3.57 -15.39 24.26
CA TYR A 236 4.51 -14.27 24.44
C TYR A 236 3.90 -13.08 25.21
N GLY A 237 2.59 -13.11 25.50
CA GLY A 237 1.89 -12.05 26.20
C GLY A 237 1.85 -10.75 25.44
N VAL A 238 1.58 -10.81 24.12
CA VAL A 238 1.54 -9.69 23.18
C VAL A 238 0.19 -9.62 22.47
N ARG A 239 -0.09 -8.52 21.78
CA ARG A 239 -1.27 -8.38 20.92
C ARG A 239 -0.91 -8.74 19.47
N GLY A 240 -1.74 -9.55 18.82
CA GLY A 240 -1.67 -9.81 17.38
C GLY A 240 -2.87 -9.19 16.68
N ASP A 241 -2.65 -8.38 15.66
CA ASP A 241 -3.71 -7.72 14.91
C ASP A 241 -3.48 -7.88 13.39
N TYR A 242 -4.56 -8.17 12.68
CA TYR A 242 -4.63 -8.19 11.21
C TYR A 242 -5.82 -7.36 10.76
N PHE A 243 -5.65 -6.59 9.70
CA PHE A 243 -6.74 -5.78 9.16
C PHE A 243 -6.59 -5.59 7.66
N ILE A 244 -7.72 -5.31 7.02
CA ILE A 244 -7.78 -4.78 5.67
C ILE A 244 -7.89 -3.26 5.79
N VAL A 245 -7.05 -2.53 5.07
CA VAL A 245 -7.01 -1.07 5.10
C VAL A 245 -8.37 -0.47 4.70
N ALA A 246 -8.78 0.56 5.41
CA ALA A 246 -9.92 1.40 5.03
C ALA A 246 -9.40 2.82 4.77
N VAL A 247 -9.28 3.18 3.51
CA VAL A 247 -8.77 4.51 3.13
C VAL A 247 -9.87 5.55 3.35
N LYS A 248 -9.56 6.57 4.15
CA LYS A 248 -10.49 7.66 4.47
C LYS A 248 -9.84 9.02 4.30
N ARG A 249 -10.64 9.99 3.88
CA ARG A 249 -10.21 11.38 3.62
C ARG A 249 -9.31 11.98 4.72
N PRO A 250 -9.62 11.93 6.03
CA PRO A 250 -8.77 12.56 7.04
C PRO A 250 -7.35 11.98 7.08
N GLN A 251 -7.19 10.68 6.82
CA GLN A 251 -5.87 10.05 6.75
C GLN A 251 -5.13 10.46 5.47
N LEU A 252 -5.82 10.53 4.33
CA LEU A 252 -5.25 11.02 3.07
C LEU A 252 -4.79 12.48 3.20
N GLU A 253 -5.57 13.35 3.82
CA GLU A 253 -5.21 14.75 4.08
C GLU A 253 -3.95 14.83 4.95
N ARG A 254 -3.82 13.97 5.96
CA ARG A 254 -2.61 13.90 6.77
C ARG A 254 -1.40 13.40 5.98
N ILE A 255 -1.57 12.37 5.16
CA ILE A 255 -0.54 11.86 4.25
C ILE A 255 -0.13 12.95 3.25
N ALA A 256 -1.10 13.66 2.67
CA ALA A 256 -0.84 14.79 1.77
C ALA A 256 0.05 15.85 2.43
N GLN A 257 -0.29 16.24 3.65
CA GLN A 257 0.51 17.20 4.43
C GLN A 257 1.95 16.70 4.64
N LEU A 258 2.16 15.43 4.96
CA LEU A 258 3.49 14.86 5.16
C LEU A 258 4.33 14.81 3.88
N PHE A 259 3.69 14.69 2.71
CA PHE A 259 4.37 14.87 1.42
C PHE A 259 4.79 16.33 1.20
N GLU A 260 3.92 17.30 1.49
CA GLU A 260 4.25 18.72 1.37
C GLU A 260 5.37 19.14 2.35
N GLU A 261 5.40 18.55 3.54
CA GLU A 261 6.46 18.75 4.54
C GLU A 261 7.78 18.03 4.16
N GLY A 262 7.79 17.20 3.10
CA GLY A 262 8.95 16.42 2.68
C GLY A 262 9.31 15.25 3.60
N VAL A 263 8.43 14.88 4.51
CA VAL A 263 8.57 13.72 5.41
C VAL A 263 8.40 12.42 4.64
N LEU A 264 7.41 12.37 3.77
CA LEU A 264 7.18 11.24 2.88
C LEU A 264 7.68 11.56 1.47
N LYS A 265 8.12 10.51 0.78
CA LYS A 265 8.53 10.56 -0.62
C LYS A 265 7.90 9.39 -1.37
N ALA A 266 7.43 9.65 -2.58
CA ALA A 266 6.98 8.61 -3.47
C ALA A 266 8.19 7.83 -4.04
N ASP A 267 8.11 6.51 -4.04
CA ASP A 267 9.12 5.62 -4.63
C ASP A 267 8.49 4.89 -5.81
N ILE A 268 8.84 5.32 -7.02
CA ILE A 268 8.30 4.80 -8.27
C ILE A 268 9.30 3.82 -8.89
N GLY A 269 8.91 2.55 -8.97
CA GLY A 269 9.71 1.52 -9.62
C GLY A 269 9.60 1.56 -11.14
N VAL A 270 8.37 1.64 -11.64
CA VAL A 270 8.11 1.66 -13.08
C VAL A 270 6.78 2.35 -13.39
N VAL A 271 6.75 3.04 -14.53
CA VAL A 271 5.55 3.63 -15.12
C VAL A 271 5.27 2.91 -16.43
N LEU A 272 4.05 2.45 -16.62
CA LEU A 272 3.60 1.74 -17.81
C LEU A 272 2.32 2.42 -18.35
N PRO A 273 2.05 2.40 -19.64
CA PRO A 273 0.75 2.86 -20.15
C PRO A 273 -0.37 1.93 -19.67
N LEU A 274 -1.61 2.43 -19.63
CA LEU A 274 -2.79 1.65 -19.22
C LEU A 274 -2.90 0.32 -19.99
N SER A 275 -2.57 0.32 -21.28
CA SER A 275 -2.58 -0.87 -22.13
C SER A 275 -1.66 -2.00 -21.67
N ASP A 276 -0.64 -1.68 -20.86
CA ASP A 276 0.36 -2.63 -20.36
C ASP A 276 0.01 -3.17 -18.95
N ALA A 277 -1.26 -3.08 -18.52
CA ALA A 277 -1.71 -3.61 -17.22
C ALA A 277 -1.38 -5.10 -17.02
N ARG A 278 -1.40 -5.92 -18.10
CA ARG A 278 -0.94 -7.31 -18.04
C ARG A 278 0.51 -7.40 -17.59
N ARG A 279 1.38 -6.60 -18.18
CA ARG A 279 2.81 -6.54 -17.85
C ARG A 279 3.03 -6.09 -16.39
N ALA A 280 2.25 -5.13 -15.91
CA ALA A 280 2.25 -4.72 -14.52
C ALA A 280 1.92 -5.88 -13.57
N HIS A 281 0.91 -6.68 -13.91
CA HIS A 281 0.55 -7.88 -13.13
C HIS A 281 1.56 -9.04 -13.27
N GLU A 282 2.30 -9.14 -14.37
CA GLU A 282 3.44 -10.07 -14.50
C GLU A 282 4.58 -9.68 -13.55
N MET A 283 4.84 -8.38 -13.40
CA MET A 283 5.80 -7.85 -12.43
C MET A 283 5.37 -8.14 -10.99
N LEU A 284 4.09 -7.91 -10.64
CA LEU A 284 3.54 -8.29 -9.33
C LEU A 284 3.70 -9.79 -9.03
N ALA A 285 3.55 -10.62 -10.04
CA ALA A 285 3.70 -12.08 -9.92
C ALA A 285 5.17 -12.54 -9.91
N GLY A 286 6.15 -11.63 -10.00
CA GLY A 286 7.57 -11.95 -10.08
C GLY A 286 8.02 -12.62 -11.39
N LYS A 287 7.16 -12.66 -12.42
CA LYS A 287 7.50 -13.21 -13.74
C LYS A 287 8.42 -12.28 -14.53
N VAL A 288 8.31 -11.00 -14.28
CA VAL A 288 9.15 -9.94 -14.86
C VAL A 288 9.72 -9.11 -13.73
N THR A 289 11.03 -8.90 -13.74
CA THR A 289 11.71 -8.06 -12.74
C THR A 289 11.45 -6.58 -13.02
N HIS A 290 11.35 -5.79 -11.97
CA HIS A 290 11.27 -4.33 -12.05
C HIS A 290 12.11 -3.69 -10.91
N PRO A 291 12.51 -2.42 -11.03
CA PRO A 291 13.16 -1.69 -9.94
C PRO A 291 12.27 -1.66 -8.70
N ARG A 292 12.88 -1.47 -7.50
CA ARG A 292 12.12 -1.19 -6.27
C ARG A 292 11.18 -0.01 -6.48
N GLY A 293 10.08 0.00 -5.74
CA GLY A 293 9.08 1.06 -5.79
C GLY A 293 7.75 0.60 -6.40
N LYS A 294 6.79 1.49 -6.38
CA LYS A 294 5.43 1.22 -6.86
C LYS A 294 5.39 1.10 -8.38
N ILE A 295 4.62 0.16 -8.87
CA ILE A 295 4.20 0.09 -10.28
C ILE A 295 3.03 1.05 -10.45
N VAL A 296 3.07 1.91 -11.47
CA VAL A 296 2.01 2.88 -11.77
C VAL A 296 1.64 2.79 -13.25
N LEU A 297 0.35 2.82 -13.53
CA LEU A 297 -0.18 2.96 -14.89
C LEU A 297 -0.38 4.44 -15.19
N ASP A 298 0.26 4.93 -16.24
CA ASP A 298 -0.06 6.23 -16.84
C ASP A 298 -1.29 6.06 -17.74
N VAL A 299 -2.39 6.67 -17.33
CA VAL A 299 -3.67 6.59 -18.04
C VAL A 299 -3.76 7.65 -19.15
N SER A 300 -2.89 8.65 -19.10
CA SER A 300 -2.85 9.75 -20.07
C SER A 300 -1.93 9.48 -21.28
N ALA A 301 -1.23 8.33 -21.28
CA ALA A 301 -0.27 7.94 -22.32
C ALA A 301 -0.92 7.21 -23.51
#